data_c789303c279243780bb60429338a905f
#
_entry.id   c789303c279243780bb60429338a905f
#
_cell.length_a   1.000
_cell.length_b   1.000
_cell.length_c   1.000
_cell.angle_alpha   90.00
_cell.angle_beta   90.00
_cell.angle_gamma   90.00
#
_symmetry.space_group_name_H-M   'P 1'
#
loop_
_entity.id
_entity.type
_entity.pdbx_description
1 polymer ?
#
loop_
_entity_poly.entity_id
_entity_poly.type
_entity_poly.pdbx_seq_one_letter_code
_entity_poly.pdbx_strand_id
1 'polypeptide(L)'
;MSHYAQLDENNMIVFVIAAKSDHKEDEFTESTGNVWKQTSYNTYGGVHYTDGVPSADQSKALRYNYAGIGFTYDENRDAFIPPKPFESWILDEGICLWQPPLPYPEDGGNYRWDEDLFSWELDQ
;
A
#
# COMPACT_ATOMS: atom_id res chain seq x y z
N MET A 1 18.10 -3.85 6.23
CA MET A 1 17.53 -4.55 5.08
C MET A 1 16.55 -3.64 4.37
N SER A 2 16.67 -3.53 3.07
CA SER A 2 15.77 -2.69 2.27
C SER A 2 14.90 -3.55 1.37
N HIS A 3 13.74 -3.02 0.99
CA HIS A 3 12.76 -3.73 0.16
C HIS A 3 12.53 -2.95 -1.14
N TYR A 4 12.35 -3.67 -2.23
CA TYR A 4 12.14 -3.08 -3.55
C TYR A 4 11.01 -3.79 -4.27
N ALA A 5 10.18 -3.02 -4.95
CA ALA A 5 9.05 -3.52 -5.72
C ALA A 5 9.35 -3.40 -7.21
N GLN A 6 9.14 -4.49 -7.94
CA GLN A 6 9.25 -4.50 -9.40
C GLN A 6 7.91 -4.14 -10.02
N LEU A 7 7.93 -3.20 -10.96
CA LEU A 7 6.77 -2.74 -11.69
C LEU A 7 6.75 -3.36 -13.09
N ASP A 8 5.55 -3.66 -13.58
CA ASP A 8 5.37 -4.00 -14.99
C ASP A 8 5.14 -2.71 -15.83
N GLU A 9 4.85 -2.87 -17.09
CA GLU A 9 4.62 -1.77 -18.03
C GLU A 9 3.40 -0.91 -17.69
N ASN A 10 2.49 -1.41 -16.85
CA ASN A 10 1.30 -0.71 -16.40
C ASN A 10 1.43 -0.18 -14.97
N ASN A 11 2.64 -0.17 -14.42
CA ASN A 11 2.93 0.24 -13.05
C ASN A 11 2.29 -0.65 -11.98
N MET A 12 1.98 -1.89 -12.34
CA MET A 12 1.51 -2.87 -11.38
C MET A 12 2.68 -3.59 -10.73
N ILE A 13 2.57 -3.85 -9.44
CA ILE A 13 3.61 -4.53 -8.68
C ILE A 13 3.55 -6.03 -8.97
N VAL A 14 4.65 -6.58 -9.48
CA VAL A 14 4.73 -8.01 -9.83
C VAL A 14 5.65 -8.81 -8.91
N PHE A 15 6.61 -8.14 -8.25
CA PHE A 15 7.48 -8.74 -7.23
C PHE A 15 7.83 -7.74 -6.17
N VAL A 16 8.09 -8.24 -4.95
CA VAL A 16 8.71 -7.47 -3.88
C VAL A 16 9.84 -8.30 -3.33
N ILE A 17 11.02 -7.71 -3.23
CA ILE A 17 12.22 -8.41 -2.74
C ILE A 17 12.81 -7.66 -1.55
N ALA A 18 13.54 -8.39 -0.71
CA ALA A 18 14.35 -7.82 0.35
C ALA A 18 15.82 -7.91 -0.04
N ALA A 19 16.55 -6.83 0.13
CA ALA A 19 17.99 -6.78 -0.12
C ALA A 19 18.75 -6.61 1.20
N LYS A 20 19.92 -7.22 1.31
CA LYS A 20 20.73 -7.19 2.54
C LYS A 20 21.27 -5.82 2.86
N SER A 21 21.47 -5.00 1.85
CA SER A 21 21.99 -3.64 1.98
C SER A 21 21.20 -2.69 1.12
N ASP A 22 21.31 -1.39 1.41
CA ASP A 22 20.66 -0.39 0.59
C ASP A 22 21.30 -0.30 -0.78
N HIS A 23 20.47 -0.31 -1.81
CA HIS A 23 20.84 -0.08 -3.18
C HIS A 23 20.03 1.08 -3.72
N LYS A 24 20.54 1.73 -4.75
CA LYS A 24 19.73 2.71 -5.46
C LYS A 24 18.78 1.98 -6.41
N GLU A 25 17.59 2.50 -6.56
CA GLU A 25 16.57 1.94 -7.46
C GLU A 25 17.11 1.73 -8.87
N ASP A 26 17.90 2.69 -9.35
CA ASP A 26 18.48 2.65 -10.68
C ASP A 26 19.42 1.45 -10.89
N GLU A 27 20.10 1.01 -9.84
CA GLU A 27 20.98 -0.16 -9.92
C GLU A 27 20.21 -1.43 -10.27
N PHE A 28 19.04 -1.62 -9.66
CA PHE A 28 18.18 -2.76 -10.01
C PHE A 28 17.61 -2.64 -11.42
N THR A 29 17.22 -1.45 -11.80
CA THR A 29 16.69 -1.20 -13.15
C THR A 29 17.74 -1.49 -14.22
N GLU A 30 18.98 -1.03 -14.01
CA GLU A 30 20.06 -1.26 -14.96
C GLU A 30 20.44 -2.74 -15.06
N SER A 31 20.50 -3.45 -13.94
CA SER A 31 20.96 -4.84 -13.94
C SER A 31 19.90 -5.82 -14.42
N THR A 32 18.61 -5.53 -14.24
CA THR A 32 17.52 -6.46 -14.58
C THR A 32 16.75 -6.06 -15.84
N GLY A 33 16.82 -4.80 -16.27
CA GLY A 33 16.00 -4.27 -17.34
C GLY A 33 14.55 -3.98 -16.93
N ASN A 34 14.22 -4.14 -15.66
CA ASN A 34 12.88 -3.89 -15.11
C ASN A 34 12.91 -2.66 -14.21
N VAL A 35 11.77 -1.97 -14.09
CA VAL A 35 11.66 -0.79 -13.22
C VAL A 35 11.44 -1.25 -11.79
N TRP A 36 12.21 -0.72 -10.86
CA TRP A 36 12.11 -1.02 -9.43
C TRP A 36 11.93 0.27 -8.64
N LYS A 37 11.10 0.20 -7.61
CA LYS A 37 10.89 1.30 -6.67
C LYS A 37 11.08 0.80 -5.25
N GLN A 38 11.82 1.56 -4.44
CA GLN A 38 12.01 1.20 -3.05
C GLN A 38 10.69 1.31 -2.29
N THR A 39 10.42 0.32 -1.45
CA THR A 39 9.29 0.31 -0.54
C THR A 39 9.81 0.07 0.87
N SER A 40 8.96 0.22 1.88
CA SER A 40 9.40 0.08 3.26
C SER A 40 8.43 -0.81 4.03
N TYR A 41 8.97 -1.90 4.57
CA TYR A 41 8.23 -2.80 5.44
C TYR A 41 7.70 -2.03 6.67
N ASN A 42 6.51 -2.41 7.13
CA ASN A 42 5.81 -1.74 8.24
C ASN A 42 5.40 -0.29 7.97
N THR A 43 5.27 0.10 6.71
CA THR A 43 4.70 1.39 6.33
C THR A 43 3.26 1.20 5.88
N TYR A 44 2.34 1.97 6.45
CA TYR A 44 0.91 1.88 6.15
C TYR A 44 0.26 3.24 6.36
N GLY A 45 -0.49 3.71 5.36
CA GLY A 45 -1.17 5.00 5.44
C GLY A 45 -0.25 6.19 5.62
N GLY A 46 0.99 6.11 5.12
CA GLY A 46 1.96 7.18 5.24
C GLY A 46 2.76 7.19 6.52
N VAL A 47 2.62 6.16 7.37
CA VAL A 47 3.29 6.08 8.67
C VAL A 47 4.10 4.79 8.76
N HIS A 48 5.33 4.89 9.23
CA HIS A 48 6.16 3.73 9.56
C HIS A 48 5.94 3.33 11.01
N TYR A 49 5.78 2.02 11.24
CA TYR A 49 5.48 1.46 12.56
C TYR A 49 6.63 0.59 13.06
N THR A 50 6.83 0.60 14.38
CA THR A 50 7.74 -0.30 15.08
C THR A 50 6.94 -0.95 16.20
N ASP A 51 6.86 -2.28 16.21
CA ASP A 51 6.11 -3.05 17.23
C ASP A 51 4.65 -2.56 17.39
N GLY A 52 4.03 -2.22 16.27
CA GLY A 52 2.61 -1.84 16.23
C GLY A 52 2.31 -0.41 16.61
N VAL A 53 3.32 0.41 16.90
CA VAL A 53 3.14 1.84 17.19
C VAL A 53 3.94 2.69 16.20
N PRO A 54 3.52 3.94 15.93
CA PRO A 54 4.28 4.80 15.04
C PRO A 54 5.73 4.96 15.50
N SER A 55 6.66 4.78 14.58
CA SER A 55 8.09 4.92 14.87
C SER A 55 8.43 6.36 15.20
N ALA A 56 9.40 6.57 16.10
CA ALA A 56 9.92 7.91 16.38
C ALA A 56 10.57 8.53 15.14
N ASP A 57 11.27 7.69 14.35
CA ASP A 57 11.89 8.10 13.09
C ASP A 57 10.97 7.67 11.94
N GLN A 58 10.45 8.65 11.20
CA GLN A 58 9.57 8.43 10.06
C GLN A 58 10.30 8.48 8.72
N SER A 59 11.64 8.48 8.72
CA SER A 59 12.42 8.51 7.47
C SER A 59 12.18 7.27 6.60
N LYS A 60 11.70 6.18 7.18
CA LYS A 60 11.38 4.94 6.48
C LYS A 60 9.92 4.84 6.04
N ALA A 61 9.12 5.89 6.22
CA ALA A 61 7.73 5.93 5.77
C ALA A 61 7.66 6.23 4.27
N LEU A 62 8.16 5.30 3.46
CA LEU A 62 8.31 5.50 2.02
C LEU A 62 7.02 5.18 1.28
N ARG A 63 6.61 6.09 0.40
CA ARG A 63 5.55 5.87 -0.61
C ARG A 63 4.25 5.33 -0.02
N TYR A 64 3.89 5.78 1.17
CA TYR A 64 2.61 5.58 1.87
C TYR A 64 2.37 4.16 2.36
N ASN A 65 2.57 3.14 1.55
CA ASN A 65 2.22 1.77 1.92
C ASN A 65 3.30 0.80 1.46
N TYR A 66 3.58 -0.21 2.28
CA TYR A 66 4.44 -1.31 1.87
C TYR A 66 3.82 -1.98 0.65
N ALA A 67 4.59 -2.10 -0.42
CA ALA A 67 4.09 -2.63 -1.68
C ALA A 67 3.73 -4.11 -1.56
N GLY A 68 2.64 -4.50 -2.20
CA GLY A 68 2.25 -5.90 -2.36
C GLY A 68 2.04 -6.22 -3.83
N ILE A 69 2.14 -7.51 -4.18
CA ILE A 69 1.85 -7.96 -5.54
C ILE A 69 0.39 -7.63 -5.84
N GLY A 70 0.15 -7.01 -7.00
CA GLY A 70 -1.18 -6.55 -7.40
C GLY A 70 -1.48 -5.10 -7.04
N PHE A 71 -0.63 -4.46 -6.22
CA PHE A 71 -0.74 -3.02 -5.98
C PHE A 71 -0.36 -2.25 -7.24
N THR A 72 -0.76 -0.99 -7.31
CA THR A 72 -0.38 -0.08 -8.38
C THR A 72 0.54 1.00 -7.82
N TYR A 73 1.61 1.32 -8.55
CA TYR A 73 2.43 2.49 -8.24
C TYR A 73 1.88 3.71 -8.96
N ASP A 74 1.49 4.73 -8.20
CA ASP A 74 1.00 6.00 -8.73
C ASP A 74 2.15 7.00 -8.76
N GLU A 75 2.63 7.36 -9.96
CA GLU A 75 3.76 8.27 -10.13
C GLU A 75 3.45 9.68 -9.63
N ASN A 76 2.23 10.14 -9.82
CA ASN A 76 1.85 11.51 -9.44
C ASN A 76 1.83 11.69 -7.93
N ARG A 77 1.41 10.66 -7.21
CA ARG A 77 1.38 10.68 -5.74
C ARG A 77 2.66 10.13 -5.12
N ASP A 78 3.50 9.47 -5.93
CA ASP A 78 4.66 8.72 -5.46
C ASP A 78 4.26 7.75 -4.35
N ALA A 79 3.30 6.88 -4.67
CA ALA A 79 2.65 6.03 -3.67
C ALA A 79 2.31 4.65 -4.22
N PHE A 80 2.39 3.64 -3.35
CA PHE A 80 1.85 2.32 -3.64
C PHE A 80 0.40 2.27 -3.15
N ILE A 81 -0.51 1.93 -4.06
CA ILE A 81 -1.95 1.92 -3.79
C ILE A 81 -2.47 0.49 -3.88
N PRO A 82 -3.13 -0.03 -2.82
CA PRO A 82 -3.68 -1.39 -2.87
C PRO A 82 -4.80 -1.50 -3.90
N PRO A 83 -5.17 -2.72 -4.33
CA PRO A 83 -6.29 -2.92 -5.24
C PRO A 83 -7.57 -2.35 -4.65
N LYS A 84 -8.38 -1.72 -5.51
CA LYS A 84 -9.68 -1.18 -5.10
C LYS A 84 -10.61 -2.35 -4.70
N PRO A 85 -11.09 -2.38 -3.46
CA PRO A 85 -11.90 -3.52 -3.01
C PRO A 85 -13.30 -3.56 -3.59
N PHE A 86 -13.93 -2.39 -3.81
CA PHE A 86 -15.28 -2.27 -4.36
C PHE A 86 -15.37 -0.98 -5.16
N GLU A 87 -16.24 -0.96 -6.16
CA GLU A 87 -16.38 0.21 -7.04
C GLU A 87 -16.79 1.49 -6.31
N SER A 88 -17.58 1.38 -5.24
CA SER A 88 -18.06 2.55 -4.49
C SER A 88 -17.03 3.16 -3.56
N TRP A 89 -15.93 2.45 -3.26
CA TRP A 89 -14.91 2.95 -2.35
C TRP A 89 -14.10 4.05 -2.99
N ILE A 90 -13.66 5.01 -2.18
CA ILE A 90 -12.96 6.22 -2.61
C ILE A 90 -11.57 6.24 -2.02
N LEU A 91 -10.59 6.64 -2.83
CA LEU A 91 -9.21 6.77 -2.36
C LEU A 91 -9.07 7.98 -1.45
N ASP A 92 -8.58 7.74 -0.23
CA ASP A 92 -8.15 8.81 0.66
C ASP A 92 -6.72 9.20 0.27
N GLU A 93 -6.55 10.34 -0.37
CA GLU A 93 -5.28 10.77 -0.91
C GLU A 93 -4.25 11.12 0.15
N GLY A 94 -4.67 11.41 1.37
CA GLY A 94 -3.78 11.70 2.48
C GLY A 94 -3.03 10.49 3.01
N ILE A 95 -3.60 9.29 2.84
CA ILE A 95 -3.02 8.03 3.30
C ILE A 95 -2.88 6.99 2.20
N CYS A 96 -3.39 7.27 1.01
CA CYS A 96 -3.38 6.38 -0.16
C CYS A 96 -3.97 5.00 0.12
N LEU A 97 -5.09 5.00 0.83
CA LEU A 97 -5.88 3.82 1.15
C LEU A 97 -7.34 4.04 0.75
N TRP A 98 -8.02 2.95 0.41
CA TRP A 98 -9.41 3.02 0.01
C TRP A 98 -10.33 3.12 1.21
N GLN A 99 -11.31 4.00 1.13
CA GLN A 99 -12.29 4.23 2.19
C GLN A 99 -13.70 3.88 1.70
N PRO A 100 -14.51 3.22 2.54
CA PRO A 100 -15.89 2.94 2.18
C PRO A 100 -16.71 4.24 2.14
N PRO A 101 -17.82 4.26 1.36
CA PRO A 101 -18.67 5.45 1.29
C PRO A 101 -19.46 5.72 2.55
N LEU A 102 -19.63 4.70 3.40
CA LEU A 102 -20.29 4.83 4.71
C LEU A 102 -19.32 4.36 5.81
N PRO A 103 -19.27 5.05 6.95
CA PRO A 103 -18.32 4.68 8.01
C PRO A 103 -18.63 3.29 8.57
N TYR A 104 -17.57 2.58 8.98
CA TYR A 104 -17.72 1.29 9.65
C TYR A 104 -18.46 1.48 10.98
N PRO A 105 -19.46 0.62 11.28
CA PRO A 105 -20.19 0.75 12.54
C PRO A 105 -19.29 0.65 13.79
N GLU A 106 -19.59 1.46 14.80
CA GLU A 106 -18.79 1.55 16.02
C GLU A 106 -19.45 0.90 17.22
N ASP A 107 -20.32 -0.07 16.98
CA ASP A 107 -21.07 -0.75 18.06
C ASP A 107 -20.38 -2.01 18.59
N GLY A 108 -19.14 -2.27 18.14
CA GLY A 108 -18.39 -3.44 18.57
C GLY A 108 -18.67 -4.71 17.76
N GLY A 109 -19.61 -4.68 16.84
CA GLY A 109 -19.90 -5.81 15.97
C GLY A 109 -18.89 -5.96 14.83
N ASN A 110 -18.90 -7.11 14.19
CA ASN A 110 -18.11 -7.38 13.00
C ASN A 110 -19.01 -7.25 11.77
N TYR A 111 -18.57 -6.44 10.81
CA TYR A 111 -19.37 -6.15 9.63
C TYR A 111 -18.55 -6.40 8.38
N ARG A 112 -19.25 -6.74 7.30
CA ARG A 112 -18.68 -6.80 5.95
C ARG A 112 -19.42 -5.83 5.04
N TRP A 113 -18.73 -5.29 4.07
CA TRP A 113 -19.34 -4.39 3.11
C TRP A 113 -20.13 -5.18 2.07
N ASP A 114 -21.37 -4.79 1.85
CA ASP A 114 -22.22 -5.33 0.78
C ASP A 114 -22.40 -4.26 -0.29
N GLU A 115 -21.72 -4.44 -1.42
CA GLU A 115 -21.75 -3.47 -2.50
C GLU A 115 -23.13 -3.37 -3.14
N ASP A 116 -23.85 -4.46 -3.26
CA ASP A 116 -25.18 -4.48 -3.88
C ASP A 116 -26.20 -3.73 -3.03
N LEU A 117 -26.13 -3.88 -1.73
CA LEU A 117 -27.02 -3.19 -0.78
C LEU A 117 -26.49 -1.81 -0.36
N PHE A 118 -25.25 -1.51 -0.71
CA PHE A 118 -24.56 -0.28 -0.34
C PHE A 118 -24.62 -0.05 1.17
N SER A 119 -24.26 -1.07 1.93
CA SER A 119 -24.34 -1.03 3.40
C SER A 119 -23.39 -2.01 4.06
N TRP A 120 -23.15 -1.76 5.36
CA TRP A 120 -22.42 -2.69 6.22
C TRP A 120 -23.39 -3.73 6.76
N GLU A 121 -23.10 -4.99 6.51
CA GLU A 121 -23.93 -6.11 6.96
C GLU A 121 -23.24 -6.85 8.10
N LEU A 122 -24.01 -7.16 9.15
CA LEU A 122 -23.46 -7.87 10.30
C LEU A 122 -22.96 -9.25 9.87
N ASP A 123 -21.71 -9.52 10.20
CA ASP A 123 -21.06 -10.80 9.90
C ASP A 123 -21.36 -11.76 11.04
N GLN A 124 -22.00 -12.87 10.73
CA GLN A 124 -22.45 -13.84 11.74
C GLN A 124 -21.52 -15.04 11.82
#